data_d89cab0c500e2205474f0804268bffbd
#
_entry.id   d89cab0c500e2205474f0804268bffbd
#
_cell.length_a   1.000
_cell.length_b   1.000
_cell.length_c   1.000
_cell.angle_alpha   90.00
_cell.angle_beta   90.00
_cell.angle_gamma   90.00
#
_symmetry.space_group_name_H-M   'P 1'
#
loop_
_entity.id
_entity.type
_entity.pdbx_description
1 polymer ?
#
loop_
_entity_poly.entity_id
_entity_poly.type
_entity_poly.pdbx_seq_one_letter_code
_entity_poly.pdbx_strand_id
1 'polypeptide(L)'
;QTWDRWLKGSEPYLTLTFDPLKADERRDVVFITPTHPLAKQAAQLLESDAALLCNLTVPVDDVPPGRYPYAIYLWRKYGLKEDFTFQPICVDPNLTTKLLSLFQLAQPTLATTLITDDEKHTLESMHHRQWSESRAEHIEDIAETVRSRGNSLETTHVALVGLLEEQRDNASDQRIRRMRESQLETVKRDYKRRLQELSAATERSDIMAKAVAFGIITVEEANRES
;
A
#
# COMPACT_ATOMS: atom_id res chain seq x y z
N GLN A 1 24.27 11.05 6.84
CA GLN A 1 25.51 11.86 6.80
C GLN A 1 26.45 11.41 5.68
N THR A 2 26.77 10.13 5.50
CA THR A 2 27.62 9.61 4.42
C THR A 2 26.97 9.83 3.03
N TRP A 3 25.66 9.60 2.95
CA TRP A 3 24.87 9.80 1.74
C TRP A 3 24.76 11.25 1.29
N ASP A 4 24.68 12.19 2.23
CA ASP A 4 24.65 13.62 1.92
C ASP A 4 25.96 14.09 1.26
N ARG A 5 27.09 13.50 1.65
CA ARG A 5 28.39 13.80 1.03
C ARG A 5 28.51 13.22 -0.36
N TRP A 6 28.02 11.99 -0.55
CA TRP A 6 28.01 11.36 -1.86
C TRP A 6 27.10 12.11 -2.84
N LEU A 7 25.90 12.51 -2.43
CA LEU A 7 24.96 13.31 -3.24
C LEU A 7 25.53 14.70 -3.59
N LYS A 8 26.36 15.26 -2.74
CA LYS A 8 27.05 16.53 -3.00
C LYS A 8 28.32 16.37 -3.83
N GLY A 9 28.63 15.18 -4.31
CA GLY A 9 29.81 14.87 -5.11
C GLY A 9 31.12 14.97 -4.34
N SER A 10 31.09 14.99 -3.00
CA SER A 10 32.27 15.10 -2.14
C SER A 10 32.92 13.76 -1.78
N GLU A 11 32.34 12.65 -2.21
CA GLU A 11 32.89 11.30 -2.03
C GLU A 11 32.90 10.54 -3.36
N PRO A 12 33.80 9.55 -3.55
CA PRO A 12 33.87 8.76 -4.77
C PRO A 12 32.57 8.01 -5.04
N TYR A 13 32.24 7.83 -6.31
CA TYR A 13 31.08 7.07 -6.74
C TYR A 13 31.17 5.63 -6.24
N LEU A 14 30.14 5.17 -5.56
CA LEU A 14 30.02 3.80 -5.10
C LEU A 14 29.36 2.95 -6.19
N THR A 15 29.73 1.70 -6.28
CA THR A 15 29.01 0.74 -7.11
C THR A 15 27.71 0.39 -6.39
N LEU A 16 26.58 0.57 -7.06
CA LEU A 16 25.24 0.31 -6.54
C LEU A 16 24.70 -0.98 -7.14
N THR A 17 23.95 -1.74 -6.35
CA THR A 17 23.24 -2.92 -6.85
C THR A 17 21.85 -3.02 -6.23
N PHE A 18 20.91 -3.57 -6.99
CA PHE A 18 19.57 -3.96 -6.52
C PHE A 18 19.49 -5.48 -6.29
N ASP A 19 20.56 -6.22 -6.61
CA ASP A 19 20.64 -7.65 -6.47
C ASP A 19 21.26 -8.01 -5.11
N PRO A 20 20.51 -8.68 -4.21
CA PRO A 20 21.02 -9.06 -2.90
C PRO A 20 22.20 -10.02 -2.97
N LEU A 21 22.23 -10.92 -3.95
CA LEU A 21 23.33 -11.91 -4.11
C LEU A 21 24.64 -11.20 -4.44
N LYS A 22 24.61 -10.23 -5.35
CA LYS A 22 25.80 -9.43 -5.67
C LYS A 22 26.27 -8.55 -4.52
N ALA A 23 25.35 -8.12 -3.66
CA ALA A 23 25.69 -7.35 -2.46
C ALA A 23 26.42 -8.21 -1.41
N ASP A 24 26.05 -9.48 -1.28
CA ASP A 24 26.71 -10.43 -0.35
C ASP A 24 28.09 -10.85 -0.83
N GLU A 25 28.29 -10.97 -2.14
CA GLU A 25 29.57 -11.38 -2.73
C GLU A 25 30.64 -10.28 -2.73
N ARG A 26 30.22 -9.02 -2.72
CA ARG A 26 31.12 -7.87 -2.93
C ARG A 26 30.96 -6.80 -1.86
N ARG A 27 32.04 -6.56 -1.09
CA ARG A 27 32.06 -5.55 -0.01
C ARG A 27 32.14 -4.09 -0.50
N ASP A 28 32.52 -3.87 -1.75
CA ASP A 28 32.64 -2.57 -2.40
C ASP A 28 31.33 -2.10 -3.05
N VAL A 29 30.27 -2.87 -2.91
CA VAL A 29 28.97 -2.60 -3.52
C VAL A 29 27.96 -2.21 -2.44
N VAL A 30 27.14 -1.19 -2.72
CA VAL A 30 26.05 -0.78 -1.84
C VAL A 30 24.74 -1.34 -2.35
N PHE A 31 24.08 -2.08 -1.48
CA PHE A 31 22.75 -2.64 -1.77
C PHE A 31 21.68 -1.57 -1.63
N ILE A 32 20.93 -1.34 -2.69
CA ILE A 32 19.83 -0.38 -2.73
C ILE A 32 18.51 -1.10 -2.53
N THR A 33 17.92 -0.92 -1.36
CA THR A 33 16.55 -1.37 -1.07
C THR A 33 15.54 -0.26 -1.42
N PRO A 34 14.24 -0.57 -1.57
CA PRO A 34 13.20 0.45 -1.76
C PRO A 34 13.13 1.49 -0.63
N THR A 35 13.58 1.12 0.58
CA THR A 35 13.63 2.02 1.74
C THR A 35 14.90 2.85 1.83
N HIS A 36 15.89 2.57 0.96
CA HIS A 36 17.17 3.26 0.93
C HIS A 36 16.97 4.76 0.65
N PRO A 37 17.71 5.67 1.30
CA PRO A 37 17.56 7.12 1.10
C PRO A 37 17.70 7.57 -0.36
N LEU A 38 18.63 6.95 -1.11
CA LEU A 38 18.81 7.24 -2.53
C LEU A 38 17.58 6.84 -3.37
N ALA A 39 17.01 5.66 -3.10
CA ALA A 39 15.79 5.21 -3.79
C ALA A 39 14.62 6.16 -3.50
N LYS A 40 14.46 6.60 -2.26
CA LYS A 40 13.42 7.57 -1.87
C LYS A 40 13.62 8.92 -2.55
N GLN A 41 14.83 9.42 -2.63
CA GLN A 41 15.12 10.68 -3.33
C GLN A 41 14.91 10.57 -4.83
N ALA A 42 15.33 9.46 -5.45
CA ALA A 42 15.07 9.20 -6.87
C ALA A 42 13.56 9.13 -7.14
N ALA A 43 12.79 8.47 -6.27
CA ALA A 43 11.33 8.42 -6.37
C ALA A 43 10.70 9.82 -6.31
N GLN A 44 11.18 10.70 -5.42
CA GLN A 44 10.71 12.09 -5.33
C GLN A 44 10.99 12.89 -6.59
N LEU A 45 12.16 12.68 -7.21
CA LEU A 45 12.51 13.34 -8.49
C LEU A 45 11.66 12.84 -9.67
N LEU A 46 11.21 11.59 -9.59
CA LEU A 46 10.36 10.96 -10.62
C LEU A 46 8.88 11.12 -10.29
N GLU A 47 8.52 11.74 -9.18
CA GLU A 47 7.14 11.97 -8.81
C GLU A 47 6.46 12.84 -9.85
N SER A 48 5.49 12.28 -10.54
CA SER A 48 4.70 12.94 -11.58
C SER A 48 3.23 12.77 -11.27
N ASP A 49 2.46 13.84 -11.50
CA ASP A 49 1.00 13.76 -11.44
C ASP A 49 0.40 13.07 -12.67
N ALA A 50 1.13 13.03 -13.77
CA ALA A 50 0.73 12.33 -14.97
C ALA A 50 1.09 10.84 -14.92
N ALA A 51 0.18 9.99 -15.36
CA ALA A 51 0.46 8.56 -15.51
C ALA A 51 1.52 8.32 -16.59
N LEU A 52 2.42 7.39 -16.32
CA LEU A 52 3.47 7.00 -17.26
C LEU A 52 2.88 6.26 -18.45
N LEU A 53 3.47 6.46 -19.62
CA LEU A 53 3.18 5.64 -20.81
C LEU A 53 4.30 4.62 -20.97
N CYS A 54 3.98 3.33 -20.89
CA CYS A 54 4.96 2.27 -20.92
C CYS A 54 4.49 1.09 -21.78
N ASN A 55 5.26 0.77 -22.81
CA ASN A 55 5.03 -0.42 -23.63
C ASN A 55 6.04 -1.50 -23.28
N LEU A 56 5.55 -2.72 -23.16
CA LEU A 56 6.31 -3.87 -22.70
C LEU A 56 6.11 -5.05 -23.64
N THR A 57 7.15 -5.84 -23.81
CA THR A 57 7.06 -7.15 -24.48
C THR A 57 7.31 -8.24 -23.46
N VAL A 58 6.50 -9.29 -23.48
CA VAL A 58 6.56 -10.40 -22.54
C VAL A 58 6.52 -11.73 -23.32
N PRO A 59 7.54 -12.60 -23.19
CA PRO A 59 7.49 -13.93 -23.74
C PRO A 59 6.75 -14.85 -22.76
N VAL A 60 5.51 -15.21 -23.05
CA VAL A 60 4.71 -16.15 -22.23
C VAL A 60 3.91 -17.08 -23.11
N ASP A 61 3.83 -18.36 -22.70
CA ASP A 61 3.13 -19.41 -23.46
C ASP A 61 1.64 -19.56 -23.05
N ASP A 62 1.25 -19.02 -21.89
CA ASP A 62 -0.09 -19.25 -21.33
C ASP A 62 -1.10 -18.13 -21.63
N VAL A 63 -0.71 -17.17 -22.45
CA VAL A 63 -1.55 -16.10 -22.97
C VAL A 63 -1.37 -16.06 -24.49
N PRO A 64 -2.45 -15.93 -25.27
CA PRO A 64 -2.33 -15.85 -26.73
C PRO A 64 -1.43 -14.69 -27.15
N PRO A 65 -0.59 -14.87 -28.17
CA PRO A 65 0.17 -13.76 -28.72
C PRO A 65 -0.74 -12.64 -29.18
N GLY A 66 -0.37 -11.41 -28.85
CA GLY A 66 -1.21 -10.27 -29.17
C GLY A 66 -0.83 -9.00 -28.44
N ARG A 67 -1.64 -7.98 -28.67
CA ARG A 67 -1.51 -6.64 -28.13
C ARG A 67 -2.61 -6.40 -27.09
N TYR A 68 -2.22 -6.12 -25.87
CA TYR A 68 -3.12 -5.98 -24.73
C TYR A 68 -2.94 -4.63 -24.04
N PRO A 69 -3.88 -3.70 -24.20
CA PRO A 69 -3.89 -2.45 -23.44
C PRO A 69 -4.05 -2.73 -21.96
N TYR A 70 -3.28 -2.01 -21.12
CA TYR A 70 -3.33 -2.13 -19.68
C TYR A 70 -3.24 -0.78 -18.98
N ALA A 71 -3.70 -0.74 -17.74
CA ALA A 71 -3.50 0.35 -16.81
C ALA A 71 -3.09 -0.17 -15.45
N ILE A 72 -2.36 0.64 -14.70
CA ILE A 72 -2.06 0.39 -13.29
C ILE A 72 -2.51 1.59 -12.50
N TYR A 73 -3.28 1.31 -11.46
CA TYR A 73 -3.70 2.28 -10.48
C TYR A 73 -3.06 2.00 -9.14
N LEU A 74 -2.68 3.04 -8.41
CA LEU A 74 -2.34 2.98 -7.01
C LEU A 74 -3.60 3.28 -6.20
N TRP A 75 -4.06 2.31 -5.44
CA TRP A 75 -5.13 2.49 -4.47
C TRP A 75 -4.55 2.77 -3.10
N ARG A 76 -4.95 3.88 -2.52
CA ARG A 76 -4.65 4.26 -1.16
C ARG A 76 -5.91 4.07 -0.33
N LYS A 77 -5.87 3.07 0.55
CA LYS A 77 -6.99 2.68 1.42
C LYS A 77 -6.84 3.36 2.76
N TYR A 78 -7.85 4.10 3.16
CA TYR A 78 -7.93 4.77 4.45
C TYR A 78 -8.90 4.04 5.38
N GLY A 79 -8.60 4.06 6.68
CA GLY A 79 -9.41 3.42 7.70
C GLY A 79 -8.65 3.35 9.03
N LEU A 80 -8.61 2.19 9.65
CA LEU A 80 -7.85 1.95 10.89
C LEU A 80 -6.34 2.11 10.68
N LYS A 81 -5.87 1.69 9.55
CA LYS A 81 -4.50 1.91 9.06
C LYS A 81 -4.58 2.34 7.60
N GLU A 82 -3.56 3.06 7.17
CA GLU A 82 -3.37 3.37 5.77
C GLU A 82 -2.66 2.20 5.10
N ASP A 83 -3.15 1.82 3.91
CA ASP A 83 -2.59 0.74 3.10
C ASP A 83 -2.53 1.15 1.63
N PHE A 84 -1.60 0.56 0.88
CA PHE A 84 -1.36 0.84 -0.53
C PHE A 84 -1.38 -0.45 -1.33
N THR A 85 -2.13 -0.44 -2.42
CA THR A 85 -2.22 -1.61 -3.31
C THR A 85 -2.13 -1.14 -4.76
N PHE A 86 -1.30 -1.80 -5.56
CA PHE A 86 -1.34 -1.64 -7.01
C PHE A 86 -2.47 -2.48 -7.58
N GLN A 87 -3.34 -1.81 -8.35
CA GLN A 87 -4.47 -2.43 -9.02
C GLN A 87 -4.23 -2.44 -10.52
N PRO A 88 -3.86 -3.59 -11.09
CA PRO A 88 -3.74 -3.77 -12.52
C PRO A 88 -5.13 -3.90 -13.17
N ILE A 89 -5.28 -3.35 -14.35
CA ILE A 89 -6.47 -3.46 -15.21
C ILE A 89 -6.01 -3.83 -16.61
N CYS A 90 -6.60 -4.86 -17.18
CA CYS A 90 -6.41 -5.24 -18.57
C CYS A 90 -7.76 -5.70 -19.14
N VAL A 91 -7.92 -5.56 -20.45
CA VAL A 91 -9.14 -6.02 -21.14
C VAL A 91 -9.31 -7.53 -21.02
N ASP A 92 -8.19 -8.27 -21.02
CA ASP A 92 -8.20 -9.72 -20.74
C ASP A 92 -8.14 -10.01 -19.24
N PRO A 93 -9.14 -10.69 -18.64
CA PRO A 93 -9.16 -11.01 -17.23
C PRO A 93 -8.00 -11.92 -16.79
N ASN A 94 -7.52 -12.84 -17.65
CA ASN A 94 -6.40 -13.73 -17.35
C ASN A 94 -5.11 -12.95 -17.23
N LEU A 95 -4.91 -11.94 -18.08
CA LEU A 95 -3.78 -11.02 -17.99
C LEU A 95 -3.88 -10.12 -16.77
N THR A 96 -5.05 -9.66 -16.40
CA THR A 96 -5.23 -8.77 -15.24
C THR A 96 -4.66 -9.41 -13.98
N THR A 97 -4.91 -10.69 -13.73
CA THR A 97 -4.42 -11.39 -12.52
C THR A 97 -2.92 -11.61 -12.51
N LYS A 98 -2.30 -11.74 -13.69
CA LYS A 98 -0.87 -12.03 -13.85
C LYS A 98 -0.04 -10.77 -14.11
N LEU A 99 -0.66 -9.64 -14.37
CA LEU A 99 0.00 -8.45 -14.91
C LEU A 99 1.21 -8.02 -14.08
N LEU A 100 1.08 -7.95 -12.75
CA LEU A 100 2.17 -7.52 -11.88
C LEU A 100 3.35 -8.51 -11.86
N SER A 101 3.09 -9.81 -12.02
CA SER A 101 4.16 -10.81 -12.11
C SER A 101 4.84 -10.79 -13.48
N LEU A 102 4.10 -10.49 -14.54
CA LEU A 102 4.66 -10.37 -15.88
C LEU A 102 5.63 -9.20 -16.03
N PHE A 103 5.47 -8.14 -15.26
CA PHE A 103 6.43 -7.02 -15.26
C PHE A 103 7.84 -7.41 -14.84
N GLN A 104 8.00 -8.48 -14.07
CA GLN A 104 9.33 -8.99 -13.69
C GLN A 104 10.06 -9.64 -14.88
N LEU A 105 9.31 -10.12 -15.86
CA LEU A 105 9.82 -10.77 -17.07
C LEU A 105 9.81 -9.83 -18.28
N ALA A 106 9.18 -8.67 -18.14
CA ALA A 106 8.95 -7.76 -19.24
C ALA A 106 10.22 -7.03 -19.67
N GLN A 107 10.37 -6.89 -20.97
CA GLN A 107 11.39 -6.06 -21.57
C GLN A 107 10.76 -4.75 -22.10
N PRO A 108 11.40 -3.57 -21.86
CA PRO A 108 10.95 -2.32 -22.43
C PRO A 108 10.97 -2.40 -23.94
N THR A 109 9.86 -2.05 -24.56
CA THR A 109 9.77 -2.02 -26.01
C THR A 109 9.69 -0.57 -26.50
N LEU A 110 10.56 -0.20 -27.41
CA LEU A 110 10.45 1.01 -28.22
C LEU A 110 9.33 0.80 -29.24
N ALA A 111 8.09 0.70 -28.78
CA ALA A 111 6.96 0.46 -29.66
C ALA A 111 6.55 1.76 -30.37
N THR A 112 6.29 1.63 -31.65
CA THR A 112 5.75 2.70 -32.50
C THR A 112 4.26 2.95 -32.25
N THR A 113 3.57 2.04 -31.56
CA THR A 113 2.12 2.11 -31.32
C THR A 113 1.85 2.50 -29.87
N LEU A 114 1.28 3.67 -29.67
CA LEU A 114 0.82 4.13 -28.36
C LEU A 114 -0.59 3.60 -28.08
N ILE A 115 -0.95 3.56 -26.80
CA ILE A 115 -2.34 3.33 -26.40
C ILE A 115 -3.21 4.47 -26.91
N THR A 116 -4.37 4.13 -27.46
CA THR A 116 -5.34 5.11 -27.97
C THR A 116 -6.19 5.69 -26.83
N ASP A 117 -6.84 6.82 -27.09
CA ASP A 117 -7.72 7.43 -26.10
C ASP A 117 -8.96 6.57 -25.82
N ASP A 118 -9.49 5.87 -26.82
CA ASP A 118 -10.62 4.93 -26.65
C ASP A 118 -10.23 3.74 -25.77
N GLU A 119 -9.02 3.20 -25.93
CA GLU A 119 -8.50 2.14 -25.08
C GLU A 119 -8.30 2.61 -23.62
N LYS A 120 -7.76 3.81 -23.43
CA LYS A 120 -7.66 4.42 -22.10
C LYS A 120 -9.03 4.56 -21.46
N HIS A 121 -10.00 5.12 -22.18
CA HIS A 121 -11.34 5.30 -21.65
C HIS A 121 -12.01 3.98 -21.29
N THR A 122 -11.77 2.92 -22.07
CA THR A 122 -12.25 1.57 -21.75
C THR A 122 -11.64 1.07 -20.42
N LEU A 123 -10.32 1.19 -20.26
CA LEU A 123 -9.62 0.80 -19.03
C LEU A 123 -10.07 1.62 -17.82
N GLU A 124 -10.27 2.93 -17.99
CA GLU A 124 -10.78 3.82 -16.95
C GLU A 124 -12.19 3.42 -16.51
N SER A 125 -13.05 3.07 -17.46
CA SER A 125 -14.41 2.62 -17.17
C SER A 125 -14.42 1.27 -16.42
N MET A 126 -13.56 0.34 -16.81
CA MET A 126 -13.38 -0.94 -16.12
C MET A 126 -12.86 -0.72 -14.70
N HIS A 127 -11.84 0.13 -14.55
CA HIS A 127 -11.29 0.51 -13.26
C HIS A 127 -12.34 1.15 -12.36
N HIS A 128 -13.11 2.12 -12.88
CA HIS A 128 -14.12 2.84 -12.10
C HIS A 128 -15.16 1.89 -11.50
N ARG A 129 -15.64 0.90 -12.28
CA ARG A 129 -16.58 -0.10 -11.78
C ARG A 129 -15.97 -0.91 -10.64
N GLN A 130 -14.76 -1.46 -10.85
CA GLN A 130 -14.08 -2.27 -9.84
C GLN A 130 -13.74 -1.45 -8.58
N TRP A 131 -13.27 -0.23 -8.76
CA TRP A 131 -12.98 0.69 -7.67
C TRP A 131 -14.22 1.03 -6.85
N SER A 132 -15.35 1.30 -7.52
CA SER A 132 -16.61 1.65 -6.86
C SER A 132 -17.13 0.50 -5.98
N GLU A 133 -17.08 -0.74 -6.48
CA GLU A 133 -17.43 -1.94 -5.74
C GLU A 133 -16.52 -2.15 -4.53
N SER A 134 -15.20 -2.16 -4.76
CA SER A 134 -14.21 -2.35 -3.69
C SER A 134 -14.22 -1.22 -2.65
N ARG A 135 -14.54 0.01 -3.06
CA ARG A 135 -14.67 1.13 -2.15
C ARG A 135 -15.86 0.95 -1.21
N ALA A 136 -17.01 0.53 -1.73
CA ALA A 136 -18.20 0.28 -0.92
C ALA A 136 -17.94 -0.85 0.09
N GLU A 137 -17.37 -1.96 -0.36
CA GLU A 137 -16.99 -3.10 0.47
C GLU A 137 -15.98 -2.69 1.57
N HIS A 138 -14.95 -1.94 1.22
CA HIS A 138 -13.95 -1.46 2.18
C HIS A 138 -14.56 -0.58 3.29
N ILE A 139 -15.48 0.32 2.94
CA ILE A 139 -16.16 1.17 3.91
C ILE A 139 -17.01 0.33 4.87
N GLU A 140 -17.71 -0.69 4.36
CA GLU A 140 -18.51 -1.61 5.16
C GLU A 140 -17.64 -2.45 6.09
N ASP A 141 -16.54 -3.02 5.60
CA ASP A 141 -15.56 -3.78 6.38
C ASP A 141 -14.97 -2.97 7.54
N ILE A 142 -14.61 -1.71 7.28
CA ILE A 142 -14.11 -0.82 8.33
C ILE A 142 -15.19 -0.55 9.36
N ALA A 143 -16.42 -0.27 8.94
CA ALA A 143 -17.54 -0.01 9.85
C ALA A 143 -17.85 -1.24 10.74
N GLU A 144 -17.83 -2.45 10.19
CA GLU A 144 -18.01 -3.68 10.95
C GLU A 144 -16.87 -3.92 11.94
N THR A 145 -15.61 -3.74 11.48
CA THR A 145 -14.42 -3.89 12.33
C THR A 145 -14.45 -2.88 13.50
N VAL A 146 -14.82 -1.64 13.23
CA VAL A 146 -14.92 -0.59 14.27
C VAL A 146 -16.02 -0.93 15.27
N ARG A 147 -17.18 -1.42 14.81
CA ARG A 147 -18.29 -1.86 15.68
C ARG A 147 -17.84 -3.00 16.60
N SER A 148 -17.19 -4.02 16.05
CA SER A 148 -16.68 -5.16 16.81
C SER A 148 -15.65 -4.73 17.87
N ARG A 149 -14.68 -3.89 17.49
CA ARG A 149 -13.68 -3.35 18.41
C ARG A 149 -14.28 -2.42 19.46
N GLY A 150 -15.29 -1.63 19.10
CA GLY A 150 -16.03 -0.77 20.01
C GLY A 150 -16.72 -1.57 21.12
N ASN A 151 -17.45 -2.63 20.75
CA ASN A 151 -18.14 -3.53 21.69
C ASN A 151 -17.12 -4.22 22.64
N SER A 152 -16.00 -4.70 22.10
CA SER A 152 -14.94 -5.31 22.92
C SER A 152 -14.31 -4.31 23.89
N LEU A 153 -14.06 -3.09 23.43
CA LEU A 153 -13.53 -2.01 24.23
C LEU A 153 -14.49 -1.61 25.36
N GLU A 154 -15.79 -1.51 25.06
CA GLU A 154 -16.82 -1.21 26.05
C GLU A 154 -16.90 -2.29 27.13
N THR A 155 -16.97 -3.57 26.73
CA THR A 155 -17.01 -4.70 27.67
C THR A 155 -15.80 -4.70 28.60
N THR A 156 -14.60 -4.48 28.05
CA THR A 156 -13.36 -4.42 28.83
C THR A 156 -13.35 -3.22 29.76
N HIS A 157 -13.85 -2.07 29.30
CA HIS A 157 -13.93 -0.85 30.07
C HIS A 157 -14.87 -1.01 31.29
N VAL A 158 -16.07 -1.52 31.06
CA VAL A 158 -17.06 -1.75 32.11
C VAL A 158 -16.51 -2.70 33.19
N ALA A 159 -15.89 -3.82 32.79
CA ALA A 159 -15.31 -4.78 33.72
C ALA A 159 -14.16 -4.16 34.54
N LEU A 160 -13.28 -3.38 33.89
CA LEU A 160 -12.15 -2.76 34.55
C LEU A 160 -12.57 -1.63 35.50
N VAL A 161 -13.53 -0.81 35.11
CA VAL A 161 -14.10 0.24 35.97
C VAL A 161 -14.75 -0.39 37.21
N GLY A 162 -15.62 -1.42 37.05
CA GLY A 162 -16.25 -2.11 38.16
C GLY A 162 -15.24 -2.70 39.14
N LEU A 163 -14.19 -3.35 38.66
CA LEU A 163 -13.10 -3.88 39.50
C LEU A 163 -12.37 -2.77 40.29
N LEU A 164 -12.04 -1.68 39.63
CA LEU A 164 -11.33 -0.56 40.31
C LEU A 164 -12.23 0.17 41.32
N GLU A 165 -13.52 0.30 41.05
CA GLU A 165 -14.49 0.87 41.97
C GLU A 165 -14.65 -0.01 43.20
N GLU A 166 -14.80 -1.31 43.05
CA GLU A 166 -14.82 -2.28 44.17
C GLU A 166 -13.55 -2.21 44.98
N GLN A 167 -12.39 -2.19 44.34
CA GLN A 167 -11.10 -2.10 45.06
C GLN A 167 -10.91 -0.75 45.80
N ARG A 168 -11.44 0.35 45.25
CA ARG A 168 -11.45 1.66 45.92
C ARG A 168 -12.31 1.63 47.15
N ASP A 169 -13.53 1.09 47.05
CA ASP A 169 -14.52 1.11 48.10
C ASP A 169 -14.13 0.17 49.28
N ASN A 170 -13.49 -0.96 48.96
CA ASN A 170 -12.96 -1.90 49.96
C ASN A 170 -11.62 -1.48 50.60
N ALA A 171 -10.96 -0.43 50.09
CA ALA A 171 -9.68 0.00 50.62
C ALA A 171 -9.85 0.73 51.96
N SER A 172 -9.18 0.25 53.01
CA SER A 172 -9.13 0.90 54.33
C SER A 172 -8.15 2.09 54.36
N ASP A 173 -7.11 2.07 53.52
CA ASP A 173 -6.07 3.10 53.45
C ASP A 173 -6.45 4.19 52.45
N GLN A 174 -6.45 5.44 52.91
CA GLN A 174 -6.77 6.62 52.10
C GLN A 174 -5.79 6.80 50.92
N ARG A 175 -4.53 6.38 51.02
CA ARG A 175 -3.53 6.44 49.97
C ARG A 175 -3.92 5.48 48.82
N ILE A 176 -4.39 4.28 49.18
CA ILE A 176 -4.86 3.27 48.22
C ILE A 176 -6.11 3.79 47.50
N ARG A 177 -7.07 4.40 48.21
CA ARG A 177 -8.27 5.01 47.59
C ARG A 177 -7.89 6.04 46.54
N ARG A 178 -7.04 7.01 46.85
CA ARG A 178 -6.57 8.04 45.90
C ARG A 178 -5.86 7.44 44.70
N MET A 179 -5.06 6.39 44.90
CA MET A 179 -4.42 5.69 43.81
C MET A 179 -5.45 5.07 42.85
N ARG A 180 -6.50 4.41 43.37
CA ARG A 180 -7.56 3.81 42.58
C ARG A 180 -8.42 4.86 41.83
N GLU A 181 -8.70 6.00 42.46
CA GLU A 181 -9.34 7.15 41.82
C GLU A 181 -8.56 7.65 40.61
N SER A 182 -7.24 7.84 40.76
CA SER A 182 -6.37 8.25 39.64
C SER A 182 -6.33 7.21 38.50
N GLN A 183 -6.36 5.91 38.85
CA GLN A 183 -6.44 4.83 37.85
C GLN A 183 -7.78 4.86 37.12
N LEU A 184 -8.90 5.06 37.80
CA LEU A 184 -10.22 5.20 37.21
C LEU A 184 -10.30 6.35 36.21
N GLU A 185 -9.77 7.52 36.59
CA GLU A 185 -9.71 8.64 35.66
C GLU A 185 -8.86 8.33 34.43
N THR A 186 -7.75 7.64 34.58
CA THR A 186 -6.89 7.24 33.48
C THR A 186 -7.61 6.26 32.55
N VAL A 187 -8.28 5.25 33.10
CA VAL A 187 -9.05 4.26 32.33
C VAL A 187 -10.19 4.92 31.56
N LYS A 188 -10.95 5.85 32.19
CA LYS A 188 -12.03 6.60 31.54
C LYS A 188 -11.52 7.49 30.42
N ARG A 189 -10.38 8.16 30.62
CA ARG A 189 -9.75 9.00 29.58
C ARG A 189 -9.24 8.17 28.40
N ASP A 190 -8.59 7.04 28.66
CA ASP A 190 -8.07 6.17 27.61
C ASP A 190 -9.19 5.50 26.81
N TYR A 191 -10.29 5.13 27.46
CA TYR A 191 -11.49 4.65 26.79
C TYR A 191 -12.06 5.69 25.81
N LYS A 192 -12.25 6.91 26.29
CA LYS A 192 -12.74 8.00 25.45
C LYS A 192 -11.84 8.27 24.24
N ARG A 193 -10.51 8.30 24.44
CA ARG A 193 -9.54 8.48 23.38
C ARG A 193 -9.65 7.39 22.33
N ARG A 194 -9.70 6.10 22.75
CA ARG A 194 -9.82 4.97 21.82
C ARG A 194 -11.13 4.96 21.05
N LEU A 195 -12.24 5.35 21.67
CA LEU A 195 -13.51 5.53 20.95
C LEU A 195 -13.40 6.61 19.87
N GLN A 196 -12.77 7.73 20.19
CA GLN A 196 -12.55 8.81 19.22
C GLN A 196 -11.66 8.35 18.06
N GLU A 197 -10.61 7.57 18.32
CA GLU A 197 -9.75 6.99 17.28
C GLU A 197 -10.53 6.04 16.35
N LEU A 198 -11.44 5.23 16.91
CA LEU A 198 -12.32 4.33 16.15
C LEU A 198 -13.34 5.11 15.30
N SER A 199 -13.98 6.14 15.86
CA SER A 199 -14.90 7.01 15.11
C SER A 199 -14.20 7.70 13.95
N ALA A 200 -13.04 8.30 14.21
CA ALA A 200 -12.22 8.93 13.18
C ALA A 200 -11.78 7.95 12.06
N ALA A 201 -11.58 6.68 12.40
CA ALA A 201 -11.25 5.67 11.40
C ALA A 201 -12.42 5.38 10.45
N THR A 202 -13.65 5.36 10.98
CA THR A 202 -14.87 5.22 10.16
C THR A 202 -15.10 6.43 9.27
N GLU A 203 -14.97 7.64 9.83
CA GLU A 203 -15.18 8.89 9.08
C GLU A 203 -14.21 9.08 7.91
N ARG A 204 -12.98 8.60 8.06
CA ARG A 204 -11.95 8.70 7.00
C ARG A 204 -11.88 7.47 6.11
N SER A 205 -12.73 6.44 6.33
CA SER A 205 -12.67 5.21 5.53
C SER A 205 -13.01 5.52 4.06
N ASP A 206 -12.05 5.27 3.19
CA ASP A 206 -12.17 5.53 1.75
C ASP A 206 -11.08 4.79 0.97
N ILE A 207 -11.25 4.69 -0.36
CA ILE A 207 -10.21 4.29 -1.30
C ILE A 207 -10.00 5.42 -2.29
N MET A 208 -8.84 6.05 -2.25
CA MET A 208 -8.40 6.98 -3.28
C MET A 208 -7.61 6.22 -4.34
N ALA A 209 -7.92 6.47 -5.61
CA ALA A 209 -7.24 5.85 -6.73
C ALA A 209 -6.48 6.91 -7.54
N LYS A 210 -5.23 6.61 -7.90
CA LYS A 210 -4.41 7.42 -8.81
C LYS A 210 -3.92 6.53 -9.95
N ALA A 211 -4.09 6.95 -11.19
CA ALA A 211 -3.47 6.28 -12.33
C ALA A 211 -1.95 6.44 -12.26
N VAL A 212 -1.23 5.33 -12.36
CA VAL A 212 0.25 5.28 -12.30
C VAL A 212 0.83 5.08 -13.69
N ALA A 213 0.25 4.16 -14.46
CA ALA A 213 0.73 3.85 -15.79
C ALA A 213 -0.41 3.41 -16.70
N PHE A 214 -0.26 3.76 -17.96
CA PHE A 214 -1.00 3.19 -19.09
C PHE A 214 -0.01 2.65 -20.10
N GLY A 215 -0.39 1.60 -20.83
CA GLY A 215 0.48 1.06 -21.86
C GLY A 215 -0.09 -0.12 -22.59
N ILE A 216 0.80 -0.76 -23.32
CA ILE A 216 0.49 -1.94 -24.13
C ILE A 216 1.46 -3.02 -23.72
N ILE A 217 0.94 -4.21 -23.41
CA ILE A 217 1.73 -5.42 -23.35
C ILE A 217 1.58 -6.14 -24.68
N THR A 218 2.71 -6.40 -25.32
CA THR A 218 2.80 -7.29 -26.47
C THR A 218 3.24 -8.66 -25.96
N VAL A 219 2.40 -9.66 -26.13
CA VAL A 219 2.72 -11.05 -25.82
C VAL A 219 3.30 -11.70 -27.06
N GLU A 220 4.52 -12.20 -26.96
CA GLU A 220 5.19 -12.94 -28.01
C GLU A 220 5.23 -14.43 -27.65
N GLU A 221 5.20 -15.30 -28.64
CA GLU A 221 5.45 -16.72 -28.42
C GLU A 221 6.84 -16.90 -27.81
N ALA A 222 6.93 -17.64 -26.70
CA ALA A 222 8.23 -17.97 -26.16
C ALA A 222 9.00 -18.80 -27.20
N ASN A 223 10.12 -18.26 -27.67
CA ASN A 223 11.00 -18.99 -28.57
C ASN A 223 11.44 -20.27 -27.85
N ARG A 224 10.83 -21.40 -28.21
CA ARG A 224 11.35 -22.72 -27.86
C ARG A 224 12.63 -22.92 -28.71
N GLU A 225 13.74 -22.41 -28.19
CA GLU A 225 15.03 -22.84 -28.73
C GLU A 225 15.12 -24.35 -28.55
N SER A 226 15.14 -25.02 -29.71
CA SER A 226 15.29 -26.48 -29.87
C SER A 226 16.71 -26.93 -29.52
#